data_5766805124bc7898017381888f67b553
#
_entry.id   5766805124bc7898017381888f67b553
#
_cell.length_a   1.000
_cell.length_b   1.000
_cell.length_c   1.000
_cell.angle_alpha   90.00
_cell.angle_beta   90.00
_cell.angle_gamma   90.00
#
_symmetry.space_group_name_H-M   'P 1'
#
loop_
_entity.id
_entity.type
_entity.pdbx_description
1 polymer ?
#
loop_
_entity_poly.entity_id
_entity_poly.type
_entity_poly.pdbx_seq_one_letter_code
_entity_poly.pdbx_strand_id
1 'polypeptide(L)'
;MTVEPGWRWSEHIRPIAGTESCQGTHFSYVISGHFRTVMDDGTVDDLGPGDIAITPPGHDAFVVGNEPCVLLDFQGASRNV
;
A
#
# COMPACT_ATOMS: atom_id res chain seq x y z
N MET A 1 2.36 10.80 -1.25
CA MET A 1 1.32 10.06 -1.99
C MET A 1 0.03 10.09 -1.21
N THR A 2 -1.05 10.40 -1.88
CA THR A 2 -2.39 10.39 -1.28
C THR A 2 -3.25 9.35 -2.00
N VAL A 3 -3.87 8.48 -1.23
CA VAL A 3 -4.71 7.40 -1.75
C VAL A 3 -6.13 7.62 -1.20
N GLU A 4 -7.09 7.69 -2.10
CA GLU A 4 -8.46 8.02 -1.75
C GLU A 4 -9.23 6.82 -1.17
N PRO A 5 -10.30 7.06 -0.38
CA PRO A 5 -11.19 6.00 0.05
C PRO A 5 -11.72 5.19 -1.13
N GLY A 6 -11.78 3.88 -0.97
CA GLY A 6 -12.20 2.98 -2.04
C GLY A 6 -11.07 2.50 -2.93
N TRP A 7 -9.89 3.08 -2.84
CA TRP A 7 -8.74 2.59 -3.60
C TRP A 7 -8.31 1.22 -3.09
N ARG A 8 -8.06 0.34 -4.05
CA ARG A 8 -7.55 -1.00 -3.79
C ARG A 8 -6.62 -1.39 -4.93
N TRP A 9 -5.43 -1.85 -4.60
CA TRP A 9 -4.44 -2.21 -5.60
C TRP A 9 -4.97 -3.26 -6.59
N SER A 10 -5.65 -4.29 -6.10
CA SER A 10 -6.16 -5.38 -6.94
C SER A 10 -7.24 -4.94 -7.92
N GLU A 11 -7.93 -3.83 -7.65
CA GLU A 11 -8.95 -3.29 -8.56
C GLU A 11 -8.39 -2.25 -9.53
N HIS A 12 -7.49 -1.40 -9.05
CA HIS A 12 -7.07 -0.20 -9.77
C HIS A 12 -5.71 -0.34 -10.46
N ILE A 13 -4.81 -1.15 -9.91
CA ILE A 13 -3.45 -1.28 -10.42
C ILE A 13 -3.22 -2.66 -11.05
N ARG A 14 -3.77 -3.71 -10.48
CA ARG A 14 -3.56 -5.08 -10.97
C ARG A 14 -3.85 -5.24 -12.46
N PRO A 15 -4.94 -4.68 -13.01
CA PRO A 15 -5.19 -4.81 -14.44
C PRO A 15 -4.09 -4.20 -15.30
N ILE A 16 -3.39 -3.18 -14.79
CA ILE A 16 -2.30 -2.53 -15.50
C ILE A 16 -0.98 -3.28 -15.26
N ALA A 17 -0.76 -3.72 -14.01
CA ALA A 17 0.49 -4.39 -13.62
C ALA A 17 0.64 -5.78 -14.23
N GLY A 18 -0.47 -6.49 -14.46
CA GLY A 18 -0.45 -7.83 -15.04
C GLY A 18 0.01 -8.92 -14.09
N THR A 19 0.04 -8.67 -12.78
CA THR A 19 0.38 -9.64 -11.75
C THR A 19 -0.80 -9.84 -10.82
N GLU A 20 -0.85 -10.99 -10.12
CA GLU A 20 -1.92 -11.30 -9.19
C GLU A 20 -1.89 -10.42 -7.94
N SER A 21 -0.68 -10.02 -7.53
CA SER A 21 -0.47 -9.15 -6.38
C SER A 21 0.68 -8.19 -6.66
N CYS A 22 0.82 -7.17 -5.82
CA CYS A 22 1.89 -6.19 -5.99
C CYS A 22 3.24 -6.85 -5.70
N GLN A 23 4.14 -6.79 -6.66
CA GLN A 23 5.47 -7.39 -6.55
C GLN A 23 6.55 -6.37 -6.18
N GLY A 24 6.15 -5.14 -5.87
CA GLY A 24 7.07 -4.12 -5.39
C GLY A 24 7.35 -4.28 -3.90
N THR A 25 8.53 -3.85 -3.48
CA THR A 25 8.87 -3.70 -2.07
C THR A 25 8.62 -2.25 -1.67
N HIS A 26 7.93 -2.05 -0.56
CA HIS A 26 7.59 -0.71 -0.08
C HIS A 26 8.17 -0.46 1.30
N PHE A 27 8.71 0.72 1.49
CA PHE A 27 9.12 1.25 2.79
C PHE A 27 8.29 2.50 3.01
N SER A 28 7.27 2.41 3.86
CA SER A 28 6.24 3.43 3.94
C SER A 28 6.14 4.02 5.35
N TYR A 29 5.82 5.32 5.40
CA TYR A 29 5.45 6.02 6.63
C TYR A 29 4.09 6.65 6.43
N VAL A 30 3.14 6.32 7.31
CA VAL A 30 1.77 6.84 7.22
C VAL A 30 1.69 8.18 7.96
N ILE A 31 1.29 9.22 7.24
CA ILE A 31 1.10 10.56 7.81
C ILE A 31 -0.31 10.71 8.37
N SER A 32 -1.32 10.30 7.60
CA SER A 32 -2.72 10.37 8.03
C SER A 32 -3.54 9.30 7.31
N GLY A 33 -4.72 9.02 7.87
CA GLY A 33 -5.59 7.97 7.35
C GLY A 33 -5.14 6.57 7.77
N HIS A 34 -5.79 5.56 7.21
CA HIS A 34 -5.53 4.16 7.55
C HIS A 34 -5.41 3.33 6.28
N PHE A 35 -4.47 2.40 6.31
CA PHE A 35 -4.13 1.58 5.16
C PHE A 35 -3.96 0.14 5.61
N ARG A 36 -4.44 -0.80 4.80
CA ARG A 36 -4.29 -2.23 5.10
C ARG A 36 -3.57 -2.91 3.97
N THR A 37 -2.61 -3.75 4.32
CA THR A 37 -1.94 -4.64 3.37
C THR A 37 -2.31 -6.08 3.69
N VAL A 38 -2.53 -6.88 2.66
CA VAL A 38 -2.84 -8.30 2.79
C VAL A 38 -1.83 -9.06 1.94
N MET A 39 -1.02 -9.86 2.60
CA MET A 39 -0.02 -10.69 1.91
C MET A 39 -0.70 -11.87 1.23
N ASP A 40 -0.02 -12.46 0.26
CA ASP A 40 -0.53 -13.63 -0.46
C ASP A 40 -0.80 -14.82 0.46
N ASP A 41 -0.10 -14.91 1.59
CA ASP A 41 -0.31 -15.96 2.60
C ASP A 41 -1.44 -15.65 3.58
N GLY A 42 -2.12 -14.52 3.41
CA GLY A 42 -3.22 -14.10 4.26
C GLY A 42 -2.82 -13.23 5.46
N THR A 43 -1.55 -12.95 5.65
CA THR A 43 -1.11 -12.04 6.72
C THR A 43 -1.62 -10.63 6.45
N VAL A 44 -2.20 -10.01 7.48
CA VAL A 44 -2.81 -8.67 7.39
C VAL A 44 -2.06 -7.72 8.30
N ASP A 45 -1.69 -6.55 7.74
CA ASP A 45 -1.12 -5.44 8.50
C ASP A 45 -2.01 -4.22 8.36
N ASP A 46 -2.42 -3.65 9.49
CA ASP A 46 -3.16 -2.41 9.55
C ASP A 46 -2.23 -1.28 9.95
N LEU A 47 -2.17 -0.25 9.11
CA LEU A 47 -1.27 0.89 9.29
C LEU A 47 -2.09 2.14 9.55
N GLY A 48 -1.69 2.91 10.55
CA GLY A 48 -2.30 4.19 10.89
C GLY A 48 -1.24 5.28 11.02
N PRO A 49 -1.66 6.51 11.39
CA PRO A 49 -0.74 7.64 11.48
C PRO A 49 0.45 7.34 12.40
N GLY A 50 1.64 7.62 11.92
CA GLY A 50 2.89 7.38 12.64
C GLY A 50 3.49 5.99 12.45
N ASP A 51 2.81 5.09 11.75
CA ASP A 51 3.33 3.75 11.51
C ASP A 51 4.32 3.73 10.38
N ILE A 52 5.36 2.93 10.55
CA ILE A 52 6.36 2.64 9.52
C ILE A 52 6.24 1.17 9.17
N ALA A 53 6.22 0.88 7.88
CA ALA A 53 6.08 -0.50 7.42
C ALA A 53 7.05 -0.81 6.28
N ILE A 54 7.60 -2.01 6.33
CA ILE A 54 8.31 -2.61 5.19
C ILE A 54 7.41 -3.70 4.64
N THR A 55 6.97 -3.55 3.40
CA THR A 55 6.05 -4.48 2.77
C THR A 55 6.77 -5.20 1.64
N PRO A 56 7.04 -6.50 1.78
CA PRO A 56 7.71 -7.27 0.73
C PRO A 56 6.78 -7.55 -0.45
N PRO A 57 7.32 -8.05 -1.58
CA PRO A 57 6.50 -8.44 -2.71
C PRO A 57 5.46 -9.49 -2.34
N GLY A 58 4.35 -9.53 -3.08
CA GLY A 58 3.28 -10.49 -2.87
C GLY A 58 2.19 -9.99 -1.95
N HIS A 59 1.69 -8.77 -2.19
CA HIS A 59 0.64 -8.18 -1.36
C HIS A 59 -0.42 -7.47 -2.20
N ASP A 60 -1.61 -7.35 -1.61
CA ASP A 60 -2.65 -6.40 -1.98
C ASP A 60 -2.68 -5.30 -0.93
N ALA A 61 -3.27 -4.16 -1.27
CA ALA A 61 -3.34 -3.03 -0.36
C ALA A 61 -4.58 -2.19 -0.64
N PHE A 62 -5.17 -1.62 0.40
CA PHE A 62 -6.34 -0.76 0.24
C PHE A 62 -6.48 0.22 1.39
N VAL A 63 -7.23 1.30 1.12
CA VAL A 63 -7.56 2.32 2.13
C VAL A 63 -8.69 1.80 3.00
N VAL A 64 -8.55 1.96 4.31
CA VAL A 64 -9.56 1.58 5.29
C VAL A 64 -10.28 2.84 5.76
N GLY A 65 -11.62 2.79 5.75
CA GLY A 65 -12.43 3.90 6.23
C GLY A 65 -12.76 4.91 5.13
N ASN A 66 -13.21 6.08 5.56
CA ASN A 66 -13.76 7.11 4.67
C ASN A 66 -12.83 8.31 4.48
N GLU A 67 -11.62 8.25 5.00
CA GLU A 67 -10.63 9.32 4.88
C GLU A 67 -9.54 8.91 3.91
N PRO A 68 -8.98 9.86 3.15
CA PRO A 68 -7.79 9.59 2.35
C PRO A 68 -6.63 9.15 3.23
N CYS A 69 -5.79 8.29 2.71
CA CYS A 69 -4.54 7.90 3.37
C CYS A 69 -3.39 8.64 2.71
N VAL A 70 -2.64 9.39 3.52
CA VAL A 70 -1.44 10.09 3.07
C VAL A 70 -0.23 9.34 3.60
N LEU A 71 0.64 8.92 2.69
CA LEU A 71 1.82 8.18 3.07
C LEU A 71 3.02 8.55 2.22
N LEU A 72 4.20 8.35 2.78
CA LEU A 72 5.47 8.46 2.08
C LEU A 72 5.95 7.05 1.76
N ASP A 73 6.33 6.83 0.52
CA ASP A 73 6.89 5.56 0.08
C ASP A 73 8.32 5.83 -0.41
N PHE A 74 9.28 5.47 0.41
CA PHE A 74 10.69 5.76 0.12
C PHE A 74 11.30 4.79 -0.87
N GLN A 75 10.86 3.54 -0.81
CA GLN A 75 11.43 2.48 -1.64
C GLN A 75 11.04 2.67 -3.10
N GLY A 76 9.76 2.89 -3.35
CA GLY A 76 9.26 3.06 -4.70
C GLY A 76 9.82 4.30 -5.39
N ALA A 77 9.95 5.41 -4.64
CA ALA A 77 10.49 6.65 -5.19
C ALA A 77 11.97 6.53 -5.54
N SER A 78 12.75 5.88 -4.68
CA SER A 78 14.20 5.81 -4.85
C SER A 78 14.63 4.94 -6.03
N ARG A 79 13.80 4.03 -6.46
CA ARG A 79 14.14 3.10 -7.55
C ARG A 79 14.35 3.79 -8.89
N ASN A 80 13.80 4.95 -9.06
CA ASN A 80 13.82 5.66 -10.34
C ASN A 80 14.87 6.76 -10.38
N VAL A 81 15.70 6.81 -9.39
CA VAL A 81 16.75 7.82 -9.29
C VAL A 81 18.07 7.28 -9.79
#